data_dc4644b1bc39d4e04d530b55a2784c64
#
_entry.id   dc4644b1bc39d4e04d530b55a2784c64
#
_cell.length_a   1.000
_cell.length_b   1.000
_cell.length_c   1.000
_cell.angle_alpha   90.00
_cell.angle_beta   90.00
_cell.angle_gamma   90.00
#
_symmetry.space_group_name_H-M   'P 1'
#
loop_
_entity.id
_entity.type
_entity.pdbx_description
1 polymer ?
#
loop_
_entity_poly.entity_id
_entity_poly.type
_entity_poly.pdbx_seq_one_letter_code
_entity_poly.pdbx_strand_id
1 'polypeptide(L)'
;MTRRTQLPDKLFFKIGEVADIVGVKPHALRYWETEFPALRPKKTRGAHRQYSRKDVELAMLIRQLLHDDGFTIPGARKRIRDLGRHQRSSPPEPRAQREVALRAELLGLRQQLTELRDQLAEAKTEPVEAKPLQVTVHKVVPVTVSRGPEA
;
A
#
# COMPACT_ATOMS: atom_id res chain seq x y z
N MET A 1 12.48 1.15 -7.88
CA MET A 1 11.20 0.43 -7.59
C MET A 1 11.31 -0.22 -6.23
N THR A 2 10.77 0.42 -5.21
CA THR A 2 10.84 -0.03 -3.82
C THR A 2 9.82 -1.16 -3.65
N ARG A 3 10.26 -2.42 -3.67
CA ARG A 3 9.43 -3.53 -3.26
C ARG A 3 9.05 -3.28 -1.80
N ARG A 4 7.80 -2.92 -1.54
CA ARG A 4 7.22 -3.05 -0.21
C ARG A 4 7.21 -4.54 0.12
N THR A 5 8.28 -5.01 0.73
CA THR A 5 8.36 -6.36 1.24
C THR A 5 7.37 -6.41 2.41
N GLN A 6 6.20 -7.02 2.17
CA GLN A 6 5.24 -7.27 3.24
C GLN A 6 5.96 -8.15 4.28
N LEU A 7 6.12 -7.63 5.49
CA LEU A 7 6.68 -8.42 6.58
C LEU A 7 5.75 -9.63 6.84
N PRO A 8 6.28 -10.86 6.88
CA PRO A 8 5.50 -12.02 7.28
C PRO A 8 4.87 -11.81 8.66
N ASP A 9 3.71 -12.40 8.89
CA ASP A 9 3.01 -12.30 10.18
C ASP A 9 3.64 -13.23 11.22
N LYS A 10 4.84 -12.85 11.66
CA LYS A 10 5.64 -13.55 12.67
C LYS A 10 6.02 -12.60 13.79
N LEU A 11 6.07 -13.11 15.01
CA LEU A 11 6.51 -12.34 16.18
C LEU A 11 8.03 -12.18 16.25
N PHE A 12 8.78 -13.18 15.77
CA PHE A 12 10.25 -13.22 15.81
C PHE A 12 10.83 -13.75 14.50
N PHE A 13 11.96 -13.19 14.12
CA PHE A 13 12.71 -13.50 12.90
C PHE A 13 14.13 -13.90 13.23
N LYS A 14 14.68 -14.88 12.51
CA LYS A 14 16.08 -15.24 12.58
C LYS A 14 16.92 -14.23 11.76
N ILE A 15 18.20 -14.11 12.07
CA ILE A 15 19.12 -13.17 11.41
C ILE A 15 19.13 -13.35 9.87
N GLY A 16 19.06 -14.59 9.37
CA GLY A 16 18.99 -14.87 7.94
C GLY A 16 17.73 -14.31 7.30
N GLU A 17 16.56 -14.55 7.92
CA GLU A 17 15.27 -14.02 7.43
C GLU A 17 15.27 -12.48 7.41
N VAL A 18 15.83 -11.85 8.44
CA VAL A 18 15.95 -10.37 8.48
C VAL A 18 16.90 -9.87 7.40
N ALA A 19 18.01 -10.55 7.18
CA ALA A 19 18.97 -10.22 6.14
C ALA A 19 18.33 -10.25 4.74
N ASP A 20 17.52 -11.27 4.47
CA ASP A 20 16.78 -11.43 3.21
C ASP A 20 15.70 -10.34 3.06
N ILE A 21 14.92 -10.06 4.10
CA ILE A 21 13.87 -9.03 4.11
C ILE A 21 14.47 -7.64 3.89
N VAL A 22 15.53 -7.32 4.60
CA VAL A 22 16.19 -6.00 4.54
C VAL A 22 17.06 -5.86 3.29
N GLY A 23 17.47 -6.97 2.67
CA GLY A 23 18.35 -6.98 1.51
C GLY A 23 19.81 -6.67 1.85
N VAL A 24 20.29 -7.16 2.99
CA VAL A 24 21.67 -6.98 3.45
C VAL A 24 22.27 -8.33 3.90
N LYS A 25 23.60 -8.40 4.00
CA LYS A 25 24.24 -9.62 4.49
C LYS A 25 24.11 -9.75 6.02
N PRO A 26 24.04 -10.96 6.60
CA PRO A 26 23.91 -11.16 8.05
C PRO A 26 25.02 -10.50 8.89
N HIS A 27 26.24 -10.40 8.36
CA HIS A 27 27.34 -9.73 9.06
C HIS A 27 27.12 -8.20 9.15
N ALA A 28 26.46 -7.57 8.17
CA ALA A 28 26.12 -6.17 8.24
C ALA A 28 25.11 -5.90 9.37
N LEU A 29 24.10 -6.78 9.55
CA LEU A 29 23.18 -6.66 10.69
C LEU A 29 23.91 -6.77 12.05
N ARG A 30 24.89 -7.70 12.16
CA ARG A 30 25.71 -7.81 13.39
C ARG A 30 26.52 -6.54 13.66
N TYR A 31 27.06 -5.94 12.61
CA TYR A 31 27.76 -4.67 12.72
C TYR A 31 26.81 -3.55 13.15
N TRP A 32 25.59 -3.49 12.57
CA TRP A 32 24.59 -2.52 12.96
C TRP A 32 24.10 -2.67 14.39
N GLU A 33 24.06 -3.89 14.95
CA GLU A 33 23.77 -4.10 16.37
C GLU A 33 24.79 -3.39 17.28
N THR A 34 26.05 -3.32 16.87
CA THR A 34 27.09 -2.62 17.64
C THR A 34 26.99 -1.10 17.48
N GLU A 35 26.63 -0.63 16.29
CA GLU A 35 26.58 0.79 15.96
C GLU A 35 25.27 1.46 16.39
N PHE A 36 24.16 0.74 16.34
CA PHE A 36 22.85 1.27 16.66
C PHE A 36 22.29 0.68 17.96
N PRO A 37 22.41 1.39 19.11
CA PRO A 37 21.93 0.90 20.40
C PRO A 37 20.42 0.61 20.45
N ALA A 38 19.65 1.14 19.48
CA ALA A 38 18.23 0.89 19.36
C ALA A 38 17.92 -0.51 18.77
N LEU A 39 18.87 -1.09 18.01
CA LEU A 39 18.74 -2.42 17.41
C LEU A 39 19.26 -3.49 18.38
N ARG A 40 18.37 -4.06 19.21
CA ARG A 40 18.72 -5.01 20.25
C ARG A 40 17.93 -6.31 20.14
N PRO A 41 18.34 -7.24 19.27
CA PRO A 41 17.68 -8.53 19.18
C PRO A 41 17.82 -9.32 20.48
N LYS A 42 16.81 -10.10 20.82
CA LYS A 42 16.86 -11.01 21.96
C LYS A 42 17.78 -12.20 21.65
N LYS A 43 18.59 -12.63 22.61
CA LYS A 43 19.35 -13.88 22.51
C LYS A 43 18.54 -15.00 23.16
N THR A 44 18.37 -16.10 22.45
CA THR A 44 17.78 -17.33 23.01
C THR A 44 18.80 -18.09 23.84
N ARG A 45 18.35 -19.12 24.58
CA ARG A 45 19.24 -20.02 25.35
C ARG A 45 20.35 -20.65 24.50
N GLY A 46 20.12 -20.85 23.17
CA GLY A 46 21.10 -21.33 22.20
C GLY A 46 21.95 -20.23 21.55
N ALA A 47 22.08 -19.05 22.13
CA ALA A 47 22.82 -17.90 21.60
C ALA A 47 22.36 -17.43 20.20
N HIS A 48 21.22 -17.90 19.70
CA HIS A 48 20.65 -17.43 18.44
C HIS A 48 19.95 -16.08 18.62
N ARG A 49 20.21 -15.17 17.67
CA ARG A 49 19.57 -13.85 17.62
C ARG A 49 18.15 -13.96 17.13
N GLN A 50 17.22 -13.37 17.85
CA GLN A 50 15.82 -13.24 17.48
C GLN A 50 15.45 -11.75 17.42
N TYR A 51 15.04 -11.31 16.24
CA TYR A 51 14.60 -9.96 15.98
C TYR A 51 13.08 -9.90 16.08
N SER A 52 12.58 -8.93 16.81
CA SER A 52 11.15 -8.61 16.82
C SER A 52 10.77 -7.88 15.53
N ARG A 53 9.46 -7.79 15.25
CA ARG A 53 8.96 -6.98 14.12
C ARG A 53 9.50 -5.55 14.14
N LYS A 54 9.56 -4.92 15.32
CA LYS A 54 10.13 -3.57 15.49
C LYS A 54 11.62 -3.49 15.13
N ASP A 55 12.39 -4.55 15.45
CA ASP A 55 13.81 -4.60 15.09
C ASP A 55 13.99 -4.73 13.57
N VAL A 56 13.11 -5.47 12.89
CA VAL A 56 13.12 -5.58 11.43
C VAL A 56 12.79 -4.25 10.78
N GLU A 57 11.74 -3.57 11.23
CA GLU A 57 11.36 -2.23 10.75
C GLU A 57 12.49 -1.22 10.96
N LEU A 58 13.17 -1.27 12.12
CA LEU A 58 14.31 -0.43 12.40
C LEU A 58 15.50 -0.76 11.48
N ALA A 59 15.78 -2.04 11.22
CA ALA A 59 16.83 -2.45 10.30
C ALA A 59 16.54 -1.99 8.86
N MET A 60 15.29 -2.01 8.42
CA MET A 60 14.88 -1.45 7.13
C MET A 60 15.11 0.06 7.06
N LEU A 61 14.79 0.79 8.13
CA LEU A 61 15.05 2.23 8.24
C LEU A 61 16.56 2.53 8.22
N ILE A 62 17.36 1.76 8.93
CA ILE A 62 18.85 1.89 8.92
C ILE A 62 19.36 1.70 7.49
N ARG A 63 18.91 0.65 6.80
CA ARG A 63 19.29 0.42 5.41
C ARG A 63 18.94 1.63 4.52
N GLN A 64 17.71 2.11 4.61
CA GLN A 64 17.26 3.25 3.84
C GLN A 64 18.17 4.47 4.09
N LEU A 65 18.42 4.83 5.34
CA LEU A 65 19.27 5.97 5.67
C LEU A 65 20.71 5.81 5.15
N LEU A 66 21.29 4.61 5.23
CA LEU A 66 22.69 4.39 4.84
C LEU A 66 22.87 4.22 3.33
N HIS A 67 21.94 3.51 2.63
CA HIS A 67 22.10 3.13 1.23
C HIS A 67 21.29 4.00 0.27
N ASP A 68 20.08 4.39 0.67
CA ASP A 68 19.20 5.16 -0.22
C ASP A 68 19.39 6.68 0.00
N ASP A 69 19.49 7.09 1.27
CA ASP A 69 19.62 8.52 1.66
C ASP A 69 21.08 8.95 1.86
N GLY A 70 22.05 8.05 1.77
CA GLY A 70 23.50 8.36 1.82
C GLY A 70 24.04 8.88 3.16
N PHE A 71 23.32 8.65 4.27
CA PHE A 71 23.77 9.07 5.59
C PHE A 71 25.00 8.26 6.05
N THR A 72 25.91 8.93 6.77
CA THR A 72 26.94 8.24 7.54
C THR A 72 26.33 7.54 8.76
N ILE A 73 27.02 6.52 9.31
CA ILE A 73 26.56 5.82 10.52
C ILE A 73 26.24 6.77 11.68
N PRO A 74 27.11 7.76 12.03
CA PRO A 74 26.77 8.75 13.06
C PRO A 74 25.54 9.59 12.72
N GLY A 75 25.38 9.98 11.44
CA GLY A 75 24.25 10.74 10.94
C GLY A 75 22.94 9.96 11.05
N ALA A 76 22.92 8.71 10.58
CA ALA A 76 21.79 7.82 10.69
C ALA A 76 21.39 7.56 12.16
N ARG A 77 22.38 7.36 13.05
CA ARG A 77 22.18 7.22 14.50
C ARG A 77 21.50 8.45 15.11
N LYS A 78 21.94 9.66 14.74
CA LYS A 78 21.31 10.91 15.18
C LYS A 78 19.87 10.98 14.67
N ARG A 79 19.66 10.72 13.40
CA ARG A 79 18.32 10.76 12.78
C ARG A 79 17.32 9.82 13.44
N ILE A 80 17.73 8.57 13.71
CA ILE A 80 16.91 7.58 14.41
C ILE A 80 16.55 8.03 15.82
N ARG A 81 17.53 8.62 16.54
CA ARG A 81 17.30 9.16 17.88
C ARG A 81 16.30 10.30 17.87
N ASP A 82 16.38 11.20 16.90
CA ASP A 82 15.49 12.34 16.76
C ASP A 82 14.08 11.88 16.41
N LEU A 83 13.92 10.91 15.51
CA LEU A 83 12.63 10.28 15.22
C LEU A 83 12.00 9.64 16.47
N GLY A 84 12.82 8.93 17.27
CA GLY A 84 12.36 8.34 18.54
C GLY A 84 11.97 9.36 19.60
N ARG A 85 12.58 10.56 19.59
CA ARG A 85 12.17 11.67 20.46
C ARG A 85 10.82 12.26 20.01
N HIS A 86 10.63 12.50 18.73
CA HIS A 86 9.36 13.01 18.19
C HIS A 86 8.19 12.08 18.48
N GLN A 87 8.39 10.77 18.38
CA GLN A 87 7.36 9.79 18.74
C GLN A 87 7.05 9.77 20.25
N ARG A 88 8.00 10.13 21.10
CA ARG A 88 7.80 10.22 22.57
C ARG A 88 7.24 11.57 23.01
N SER A 89 7.53 12.61 22.27
CA SER A 89 7.06 13.99 22.57
C SER A 89 5.69 14.28 21.98
N SER A 90 5.20 13.47 21.06
CA SER A 90 3.78 13.44 20.74
C SER A 90 3.07 12.82 21.95
N PRO A 91 2.22 13.54 22.68
CA PRO A 91 1.45 12.93 23.75
C PRO A 91 0.74 11.70 23.17
N PRO A 92 0.76 10.54 23.86
CA PRO A 92 -0.07 9.43 23.41
C PRO A 92 -1.49 9.97 23.37
N GLU A 93 -2.02 10.14 22.18
CA GLU A 93 -3.44 10.47 22.00
C GLU A 93 -4.20 9.49 22.91
N PRO A 94 -4.97 9.96 23.89
CA PRO A 94 -5.72 9.08 24.75
C PRO A 94 -6.47 8.08 23.87
N ARG A 95 -6.42 6.80 24.20
CA ARG A 95 -7.11 5.75 23.40
C ARG A 95 -8.55 6.15 23.05
N ALA A 96 -9.21 6.86 23.96
CA ALA A 96 -10.52 7.44 23.77
C ALA A 96 -10.59 8.43 22.60
N GLN A 97 -9.60 9.30 22.41
CA GLN A 97 -9.60 10.26 21.30
C GLN A 97 -9.36 9.58 19.95
N ARG A 98 -8.48 8.57 19.89
CA ARG A 98 -8.30 7.76 18.68
C ARG A 98 -9.55 6.96 18.33
N GLU A 99 -10.22 6.43 19.33
CA GLU A 99 -11.45 5.67 19.14
C GLU A 99 -12.60 6.57 18.65
N VAL A 100 -12.70 7.78 19.19
CA VAL A 100 -13.68 8.79 18.75
C VAL A 100 -13.36 9.24 17.32
N ALA A 101 -12.10 9.54 16.99
CA ALA A 101 -11.69 9.92 15.65
C ALA A 101 -11.97 8.82 14.64
N LEU A 102 -11.62 7.57 14.96
CA LEU A 102 -11.88 6.41 14.09
C LEU A 102 -13.38 6.18 13.89
N ARG A 103 -14.19 6.34 14.93
CA ARG A 103 -15.65 6.24 14.81
C ARG A 103 -16.22 7.34 13.92
N ALA A 104 -15.74 8.58 14.05
CA ALA A 104 -16.16 9.70 13.20
C ALA A 104 -15.82 9.43 11.72
N GLU A 105 -14.62 8.90 11.44
CA GLU A 105 -14.18 8.54 10.10
C GLU A 105 -15.01 7.40 9.50
N LEU A 106 -15.30 6.37 10.28
CA LEU A 106 -16.17 5.26 9.87
C LEU A 106 -17.61 5.72 9.59
N LEU A 107 -18.15 6.65 10.38
CA LEU A 107 -19.47 7.23 10.13
C LEU A 107 -19.49 8.05 8.85
N GLY A 108 -18.43 8.84 8.57
CA GLY A 108 -18.27 9.59 7.34
C GLY A 108 -18.23 8.68 6.10
N LEU A 109 -17.41 7.61 6.16
CA LEU A 109 -17.36 6.60 5.09
C LEU A 109 -18.71 5.91 4.86
N ARG A 110 -19.40 5.55 5.93
CA ARG A 110 -20.74 4.97 5.83
C ARG A 110 -21.72 5.90 5.14
N GLN A 111 -21.68 7.19 5.46
CA GLN A 111 -22.54 8.19 4.82
C GLN A 111 -22.24 8.34 3.34
N GLN A 112 -20.95 8.41 2.94
CA GLN A 112 -20.54 8.45 1.53
C GLN A 112 -21.00 7.21 0.75
N LEU A 113 -20.89 6.02 1.34
CA LEU A 113 -21.37 4.78 0.72
C LEU A 113 -22.89 4.75 0.57
N THR A 114 -23.62 5.32 1.55
CA THR A 114 -25.10 5.42 1.46
C THR A 114 -25.49 6.37 0.34
N GLU A 115 -24.83 7.50 0.26
CA GLU A 115 -25.07 8.52 -0.77
C GLU A 115 -24.77 8.00 -2.18
N LEU A 116 -23.64 7.29 -2.34
CA LEU A 116 -23.28 6.63 -3.60
C LEU A 116 -24.30 5.54 -4.00
N ARG A 117 -24.77 4.75 -3.02
CA ARG A 117 -25.81 3.75 -3.26
C ARG A 117 -27.10 4.41 -3.76
N ASP A 118 -27.51 5.51 -3.16
CA ASP A 118 -28.75 6.21 -3.49
C ASP A 118 -28.64 6.86 -4.88
N GLN A 119 -27.47 7.45 -5.23
CA GLN A 119 -27.17 7.94 -6.58
C GLN A 119 -27.24 6.83 -7.64
N LEU A 120 -26.70 5.64 -7.33
CA LEU A 120 -26.79 4.49 -8.25
C LEU A 120 -28.21 3.94 -8.38
N ALA A 121 -29.01 4.02 -7.32
CA ALA A 121 -30.43 3.62 -7.38
C ALA A 121 -31.25 4.58 -8.24
N GLU A 122 -31.00 5.88 -8.14
CA GLU A 122 -31.64 6.92 -8.98
C GLU A 122 -31.24 6.76 -10.46
N ALA A 123 -29.92 6.57 -10.73
CA ALA A 123 -29.44 6.34 -12.09
C ALA A 123 -30.01 5.08 -12.74
N LYS A 124 -30.39 4.08 -11.94
CA LYS A 124 -31.03 2.85 -12.43
C LYS A 124 -32.54 3.03 -12.73
N THR A 125 -33.14 4.08 -12.19
CA THR A 125 -34.61 4.35 -12.34
C THR A 125 -34.92 5.31 -13.50
N GLU A 126 -33.90 5.93 -14.13
CA GLU A 126 -34.17 6.66 -15.37
C GLU A 126 -34.58 5.67 -16.46
N PRO A 127 -35.81 5.75 -16.96
CA PRO A 127 -36.21 4.95 -18.10
C PRO A 127 -35.35 5.37 -19.29
N VAL A 128 -34.58 4.43 -19.82
CA VAL A 128 -33.89 4.61 -21.11
C VAL A 128 -35.01 4.85 -22.11
N GLU A 129 -35.28 6.12 -22.43
CA GLU A 129 -36.11 6.48 -23.60
C GLU A 129 -35.44 5.86 -24.83
N ALA A 130 -35.90 4.70 -25.19
CA ALA A 130 -35.53 4.06 -26.43
C ALA A 130 -36.00 4.96 -27.55
N LYS A 131 -35.14 5.82 -28.06
CA LYS A 131 -35.35 6.59 -29.27
C LYS A 131 -35.70 5.58 -30.38
N PRO A 132 -36.91 5.63 -30.99
CA PRO A 132 -37.25 4.67 -32.01
C PRO A 132 -36.24 4.80 -33.15
N LEU A 133 -35.57 3.69 -33.46
CA LEU A 133 -34.73 3.58 -34.64
C LEU A 133 -35.60 3.85 -35.87
N GLN A 134 -35.44 5.02 -36.48
CA GLN A 134 -36.03 5.30 -37.79
C GLN A 134 -35.27 4.44 -38.80
N VAL A 135 -35.86 3.30 -39.13
CA VAL A 135 -35.41 2.47 -40.24
C VAL A 135 -35.80 3.20 -41.53
N THR A 136 -34.84 3.88 -42.14
CA THR A 136 -35.03 4.45 -43.48
C THR A 136 -35.01 3.30 -44.49
N VAL A 137 -36.21 2.88 -44.92
CA VAL A 137 -36.33 1.89 -45.99
C VAL A 137 -35.93 2.57 -47.29
N HIS A 138 -34.72 2.29 -47.75
CA HIS A 138 -34.31 2.68 -49.10
C HIS A 138 -35.11 1.86 -50.11
N LYS A 139 -35.96 2.57 -50.86
CA LYS A 139 -36.75 2.02 -51.95
C LYS A 139 -35.80 1.44 -53.00
N VAL A 140 -35.79 0.12 -53.13
CA VAL A 140 -35.02 -0.56 -54.18
C VAL A 140 -35.60 -0.19 -55.50
N VAL A 141 -34.90 0.52 -56.38
CA VAL A 141 -35.26 0.82 -57.76
C VAL A 141 -35.03 -0.45 -58.56
N PRO A 142 -36.07 -0.94 -59.28
CA PRO A 142 -35.90 -2.12 -60.11
C PRO A 142 -35.00 -1.80 -61.31
N VAL A 143 -33.93 -2.58 -61.47
CA VAL A 143 -33.06 -2.55 -62.63
C VAL A 143 -33.78 -3.23 -63.79
N THR A 144 -34.25 -2.43 -64.76
CA THR A 144 -34.74 -2.96 -66.01
C THR A 144 -33.61 -3.50 -66.87
N VAL A 145 -33.56 -4.80 -67.01
CA VAL A 145 -32.59 -5.46 -67.90
C VAL A 145 -33.17 -5.30 -69.32
N SER A 146 -32.55 -4.46 -70.11
CA SER A 146 -32.79 -4.26 -71.52
C SER A 146 -32.20 -5.47 -72.28
N ARG A 147 -33.10 -6.27 -72.85
CA ARG A 147 -32.77 -7.39 -73.76
C ARG A 147 -32.43 -6.80 -75.10
N GLY A 148 -31.20 -6.85 -75.53
CA GLY A 148 -30.77 -6.48 -76.86
C GLY A 148 -31.25 -7.49 -77.90
N PRO A 149 -31.47 -7.04 -79.17
CA PRO A 149 -31.97 -7.91 -80.19
C PRO A 149 -30.90 -8.85 -80.73
N GLU A 150 -31.34 -10.10 -80.98
CA GLU A 150 -30.60 -11.05 -81.80
C GLU A 150 -30.69 -10.62 -83.28
N ALA A 151 -29.52 -10.68 -83.94
CA ALA A 151 -29.39 -10.94 -85.40
C ALA A 151 -27.99 -11.52 -85.63
#